data_6507ea477d1e75a8da3631572248757f
#
_entry.id   6507ea477d1e75a8da3631572248757f
#
_cell.length_a   1.000
_cell.length_b   1.000
_cell.length_c   1.000
_cell.angle_alpha   90.00
_cell.angle_beta   90.00
_cell.angle_gamma   90.00
#
_symmetry.space_group_name_H-M   'P 1'
#
loop_
_entity.id
_entity.type
_entity.pdbx_description
1 polymer ?
#
loop_
_entity_poly.entity_id
_entity_poly.type
_entity_poly.pdbx_seq_one_letter_code
_entity_poly.pdbx_strand_id
1 'polypeptide(L)'
;MKLSGLLIASGLSSRISGFKPLLRYEEKSFLIAIIEKMLSVLSNVIIVVGHNHIQLLEELNTHFNDTIEKANDDLWMVDNRIKIIYNKDYREGMFTSLQLGAKQLIDSDWILYHFIDQPNLPKEFYGEILKQQIKSSNWVQPLFNGVKGHPIIFGKKVLRSGRTKSCQILHIAKQEN
;
A
#
# COMPACT_ATOMS: atom_id res chain seq x y z
N MET A 1 -7.24 -17.38 -7.26
CA MET A 1 -7.24 -15.90 -7.38
C MET A 1 -6.31 -15.35 -6.34
N LYS A 2 -5.25 -14.66 -6.76
CA LYS A 2 -4.22 -14.08 -5.87
C LYS A 2 -4.57 -12.61 -5.60
N LEU A 3 -4.85 -12.31 -4.33
CA LEU A 3 -5.14 -10.97 -3.82
C LEU A 3 -3.94 -10.47 -3.03
N SER A 4 -3.40 -9.33 -3.39
CA SER A 4 -2.24 -8.73 -2.72
C SER A 4 -2.50 -7.28 -2.34
N GLY A 5 -1.82 -6.83 -1.31
CA GLY A 5 -1.87 -5.44 -0.87
C GLY A 5 -0.67 -4.62 -1.35
N LEU A 6 -0.90 -3.35 -1.61
CA LEU A 6 0.13 -2.35 -1.84
C LEU A 6 -0.11 -1.16 -0.92
N LEU A 7 0.78 -0.97 0.04
CA LEU A 7 0.76 0.14 0.98
C LEU A 7 1.89 1.13 0.65
N ILE A 8 1.57 2.39 0.41
CA ILE A 8 2.56 3.44 0.20
C ILE A 8 2.79 4.20 1.50
N ALA A 9 4.00 4.08 2.04
CA ALA A 9 4.49 4.73 3.26
C ALA A 9 5.79 5.53 3.02
N SER A 10 6.03 5.96 1.80
CA SER A 10 7.29 6.60 1.38
C SER A 10 7.31 8.12 1.53
N GLY A 11 6.17 8.76 1.86
CA GLY A 11 5.99 10.20 1.87
C GLY A 11 6.75 10.92 2.99
N LEU A 12 7.07 12.21 2.75
CA LEU A 12 7.82 13.09 3.67
C LEU A 12 7.00 13.54 4.89
N SER A 13 5.68 13.36 4.90
CA SER A 13 4.76 13.88 5.95
C SER A 13 4.85 15.38 6.22
N SER A 14 5.26 16.19 5.21
CA SER A 14 5.62 17.60 5.36
C SER A 14 4.51 18.54 5.85
N ARG A 15 3.25 18.10 5.80
CA ARG A 15 2.07 18.94 6.16
C ARG A 15 1.61 18.76 7.60
N ILE A 16 2.21 17.85 8.36
CA ILE A 16 1.83 17.55 9.73
C ILE A 16 3.06 17.52 10.64
N SER A 17 2.86 17.83 11.91
CA SER A 17 3.90 17.64 12.92
C SER A 17 4.06 16.14 13.19
N GLY A 18 5.21 15.57 12.80
CA GLY A 18 5.53 14.17 13.01
C GLY A 18 5.55 13.35 11.72
N PHE A 19 6.11 12.16 11.83
CA PHE A 19 6.20 11.22 10.72
C PHE A 19 4.94 10.33 10.66
N LYS A 20 4.08 10.61 9.68
CA LYS A 20 2.73 10.05 9.58
C LYS A 20 2.63 8.54 9.81
N PRO A 21 3.48 7.68 9.23
CA PRO A 21 3.38 6.24 9.44
C PRO A 21 3.51 5.80 10.90
N LEU A 22 4.23 6.58 11.73
CA LEU A 22 4.46 6.30 13.16
C LEU A 22 3.51 7.04 14.09
N LEU A 23 2.61 7.88 13.59
CA LEU A 23 1.55 8.46 14.41
C LEU A 23 0.70 7.35 15.02
N ARG A 24 0.21 7.59 16.23
CA ARG A 24 -0.59 6.59 16.97
C ARG A 24 -2.07 6.71 16.58
N TYR A 25 -2.67 5.57 16.33
CA TYR A 25 -4.09 5.36 16.23
C TYR A 25 -4.47 4.25 17.21
N GLU A 26 -5.19 4.61 18.26
CA GLU A 26 -5.37 3.75 19.41
C GLU A 26 -3.98 3.36 20.01
N GLU A 27 -3.71 2.09 20.17
CA GLU A 27 -2.44 1.61 20.77
C GLU A 27 -1.36 1.30 19.71
N LYS A 28 -1.65 1.43 18.41
CA LYS A 28 -0.76 1.05 17.32
C LYS A 28 -0.34 2.26 16.48
N SER A 29 0.76 2.13 15.75
CA SER A 29 1.09 3.10 14.71
C SER A 29 0.11 2.97 13.53
N PHE A 30 -0.03 4.04 12.74
CA PHE A 30 -0.82 4.00 11.48
C PHE A 30 -0.36 2.85 10.58
N LEU A 31 0.95 2.66 10.49
CA LEU A 31 1.56 1.59 9.71
C LEU A 31 1.02 0.23 10.14
N ILE A 32 1.13 -0.09 11.43
CA ILE A 32 0.72 -1.38 11.97
C ILE A 32 -0.79 -1.57 11.86
N ALA A 33 -1.58 -0.56 12.24
CA ALA A 33 -3.04 -0.63 12.19
C ALA A 33 -3.56 -0.96 10.78
N ILE A 34 -2.94 -0.37 9.73
CA ILE A 34 -3.33 -0.63 8.35
C ILE A 34 -2.86 -2.02 7.90
N ILE A 35 -1.61 -2.39 8.18
CA ILE A 35 -1.05 -3.69 7.77
C ILE A 35 -1.88 -4.85 8.32
N GLU A 36 -2.23 -4.84 9.60
CA GLU A 36 -3.03 -5.88 10.22
C GLU A 36 -4.41 -6.03 9.57
N LYS A 37 -5.06 -4.90 9.29
CA LYS A 37 -6.36 -4.89 8.58
C LYS A 37 -6.22 -5.46 7.17
N MET A 38 -5.18 -5.08 6.44
CA MET A 38 -4.89 -5.63 5.12
C MET A 38 -4.62 -7.14 5.18
N LEU A 39 -3.76 -7.60 6.10
CA LEU A 39 -3.41 -9.02 6.28
C LEU A 39 -4.57 -9.88 6.78
N SER A 40 -5.61 -9.28 7.34
CA SER A 40 -6.81 -10.03 7.74
C SER A 40 -7.65 -10.52 6.55
N VAL A 41 -7.45 -9.96 5.36
CA VAL A 41 -8.21 -10.26 4.14
C VAL A 41 -7.33 -10.59 2.93
N LEU A 42 -6.02 -10.32 3.01
CA LEU A 42 -5.06 -10.54 1.94
C LEU A 42 -4.01 -11.57 2.34
N SER A 43 -3.49 -12.31 1.37
CA SER A 43 -2.42 -13.28 1.59
C SER A 43 -1.06 -12.63 1.84
N ASN A 44 -0.81 -11.48 1.24
CA ASN A 44 0.45 -10.75 1.36
C ASN A 44 0.27 -9.25 1.14
N VAL A 45 1.19 -8.46 1.71
CA VAL A 45 1.25 -7.01 1.57
C VAL A 45 2.66 -6.58 1.15
N ILE A 46 2.72 -5.72 0.14
CA ILE A 46 3.93 -4.99 -0.25
C ILE A 46 3.87 -3.60 0.36
N ILE A 47 4.90 -3.20 1.08
CA ILE A 47 5.03 -1.87 1.67
C ILE A 47 6.15 -1.15 0.94
N VAL A 48 5.88 0.00 0.35
CA VAL A 48 6.91 0.86 -0.23
C VAL A 48 7.23 1.97 0.77
N VAL A 49 8.46 1.96 1.25
CA VAL A 49 9.00 2.94 2.19
C VAL A 49 9.96 3.90 1.49
N GLY A 50 10.24 5.04 2.11
CA GLY A 50 11.14 6.07 1.57
C GLY A 50 11.76 6.87 2.71
N HIS A 51 11.20 8.04 3.01
CA HIS A 51 11.66 8.87 4.13
C HIS A 51 11.61 8.08 5.45
N ASN A 52 12.66 8.21 6.25
CA ASN A 52 12.78 7.54 7.57
C ASN A 52 12.50 6.03 7.56
N HIS A 53 12.86 5.32 6.48
CA HIS A 53 12.58 3.90 6.33
C HIS A 53 13.14 3.04 7.48
N ILE A 54 14.29 3.41 8.07
CA ILE A 54 14.87 2.68 9.21
C ILE A 54 13.90 2.64 10.39
N GLN A 55 13.27 3.76 10.75
CA GLN A 55 12.29 3.80 11.84
C GLN A 55 11.07 2.92 11.54
N LEU A 56 10.67 2.80 10.27
CA LEU A 56 9.59 1.90 9.87
C LEU A 56 9.98 0.43 9.99
N LEU A 57 11.22 0.09 9.66
CA LEU A 57 11.76 -1.26 9.86
C LEU A 57 11.83 -1.62 11.34
N GLU A 58 12.26 -0.71 12.19
CA GLU A 58 12.28 -0.89 13.66
C GLU A 58 10.87 -1.10 14.23
N GLU A 59 9.90 -0.28 13.84
CA GLU A 59 8.49 -0.43 14.25
C GLU A 59 7.92 -1.79 13.83
N LEU A 60 8.15 -2.21 12.59
CA LEU A 60 7.71 -3.51 12.09
C LEU A 60 8.38 -4.66 12.84
N ASN A 61 9.70 -4.59 13.06
CA ASN A 61 10.44 -5.61 13.77
C ASN A 61 9.96 -5.77 15.21
N THR A 62 9.71 -4.66 15.90
CA THR A 62 9.18 -4.65 17.28
C THR A 62 7.78 -5.27 17.33
N HIS A 63 6.92 -4.91 16.39
CA HIS A 63 5.52 -5.34 16.42
C HIS A 63 5.33 -6.82 16.09
N PHE A 64 6.04 -7.31 15.08
CA PHE A 64 5.87 -8.70 14.64
C PHE A 64 6.75 -9.71 15.38
N ASN A 65 7.59 -9.27 16.32
CA ASN A 65 8.51 -10.09 17.11
C ASN A 65 9.38 -11.04 16.25
N ASP A 66 9.50 -10.74 14.98
CA ASP A 66 10.21 -11.53 14.00
C ASP A 66 11.44 -10.80 13.53
N THR A 67 12.43 -11.54 13.17
CA THR A 67 13.60 -10.99 12.54
C THR A 67 13.20 -10.53 11.14
N ILE A 68 13.36 -9.23 10.88
CA ILE A 68 13.28 -8.73 9.51
C ILE A 68 14.46 -9.30 8.74
N GLU A 69 14.18 -10.15 7.77
CA GLU A 69 15.19 -10.70 6.88
C GLU A 69 15.50 -9.71 5.76
N LYS A 70 16.76 -9.30 5.67
CA LYS A 70 17.25 -8.46 4.58
C LYS A 70 17.54 -9.35 3.37
N ALA A 71 16.72 -9.23 2.33
CA ALA A 71 16.93 -9.98 1.08
C ALA A 71 17.98 -9.31 0.17
N ASN A 72 18.04 -7.96 0.15
CA ASN A 72 19.09 -7.16 -0.49
C ASN A 72 19.07 -5.73 0.10
N ASP A 73 19.85 -4.81 -0.49
CA ASP A 73 19.99 -3.45 0.07
C ASP A 73 18.71 -2.65 0.14
N ASP A 74 17.74 -2.94 -0.70
CA ASP A 74 16.49 -2.20 -0.81
C ASP A 74 15.26 -3.06 -0.51
N LEU A 75 15.44 -4.30 -0.01
CA LEU A 75 14.36 -5.26 0.15
C LEU A 75 14.49 -6.05 1.45
N TRP A 76 13.40 -6.08 2.22
CA TRP A 76 13.25 -6.86 3.44
C TRP A 76 11.96 -7.68 3.41
N MET A 77 11.95 -8.77 4.15
CA MET A 77 10.80 -9.65 4.33
C MET A 77 10.47 -9.77 5.81
N VAL A 78 9.18 -9.83 6.12
CA VAL A 78 8.67 -10.18 7.45
C VAL A 78 7.62 -11.26 7.27
N ASP A 79 7.80 -12.40 7.95
CA ASP A 79 6.82 -13.49 7.99
C ASP A 79 6.33 -13.93 6.57
N ASN A 80 7.17 -13.95 5.56
CA ASN A 80 6.80 -14.32 4.18
C ASN A 80 5.54 -13.64 3.59
N ARG A 81 4.80 -12.89 4.40
CA ARG A 81 3.57 -12.18 4.01
C ARG A 81 3.77 -10.69 3.83
N ILE A 82 4.80 -10.12 4.42
CA ILE A 82 5.11 -8.69 4.29
C ILE A 82 6.43 -8.55 3.56
N LYS A 83 6.40 -7.79 2.47
CA LYS A 83 7.58 -7.42 1.69
C LYS A 83 7.75 -5.90 1.77
N ILE A 84 8.91 -5.44 2.21
CA ILE A 84 9.22 -4.02 2.38
C ILE A 84 10.24 -3.63 1.32
N ILE A 85 9.97 -2.55 0.58
CA ILE A 85 10.82 -2.10 -0.50
C ILE A 85 11.17 -0.63 -0.28
N TYR A 86 12.45 -0.33 -0.28
CA TYR A 86 12.93 1.04 -0.20
C TYR A 86 12.93 1.69 -1.59
N ASN A 87 12.25 2.81 -1.69
CA ASN A 87 12.26 3.64 -2.88
C ASN A 87 13.29 4.76 -2.71
N LYS A 88 14.42 4.68 -3.39
CA LYS A 88 15.46 5.72 -3.37
C LYS A 88 14.97 7.05 -3.94
N ASP A 89 14.06 6.97 -4.92
CA ASP A 89 13.53 8.12 -5.65
C ASP A 89 12.24 8.68 -5.01
N TYR A 90 12.00 8.41 -3.72
CA TYR A 90 10.77 8.82 -3.04
C TYR A 90 10.50 10.34 -3.07
N ARG A 91 11.56 11.14 -3.24
CA ARG A 91 11.47 12.61 -3.34
C ARG A 91 10.92 13.09 -4.69
N GLU A 92 10.98 12.26 -5.72
CA GLU A 92 10.44 12.55 -7.05
C GLU A 92 8.92 12.39 -7.14
N GLY A 93 8.29 12.01 -6.03
CA GLY A 93 6.85 11.92 -5.90
C GLY A 93 6.32 10.49 -5.70
N MET A 94 5.08 10.43 -5.27
CA MET A 94 4.39 9.17 -4.92
C MET A 94 4.34 8.17 -6.07
N PHE A 95 4.39 8.64 -7.29
CA PHE A 95 4.30 7.80 -8.49
C PHE A 95 5.48 6.82 -8.61
N THR A 96 6.69 7.23 -8.26
CA THR A 96 7.86 6.33 -8.27
C THR A 96 7.63 5.15 -7.31
N SER A 97 7.02 5.39 -6.15
CA SER A 97 6.67 4.36 -5.19
C SER A 97 5.57 3.42 -5.70
N LEU A 98 4.55 3.96 -6.36
CA LEU A 98 3.50 3.15 -6.99
C LEU A 98 4.08 2.23 -8.06
N GLN A 99 4.95 2.75 -8.94
CA GLN A 99 5.61 1.96 -9.97
C GLN A 99 6.49 0.85 -9.39
N LEU A 100 7.26 1.17 -8.34
CA LEU A 100 8.14 0.21 -7.69
C LEU A 100 7.34 -0.93 -7.05
N GLY A 101 6.27 -0.62 -6.32
CA GLY A 101 5.38 -1.60 -5.70
C GLY A 101 4.62 -2.44 -6.73
N ALA A 102 4.11 -1.80 -7.79
CA ALA A 102 3.36 -2.46 -8.85
C ALA A 102 4.19 -3.53 -9.59
N LYS A 103 5.51 -3.28 -9.80
CA LYS A 103 6.43 -4.25 -10.41
C LYS A 103 6.50 -5.57 -9.61
N GLN A 104 6.35 -5.51 -8.30
CA GLN A 104 6.38 -6.68 -7.41
C GLN A 104 5.05 -7.46 -7.41
N LEU A 105 3.99 -6.88 -7.93
CA LEU A 105 2.63 -7.42 -7.89
C LEU A 105 2.13 -7.92 -9.25
N ILE A 106 3.02 -8.09 -10.21
CA ILE A 106 2.66 -8.47 -11.59
C ILE A 106 1.93 -9.80 -11.70
N ASP A 107 2.16 -10.71 -10.73
CA ASP A 107 1.53 -12.02 -10.66
C ASP A 107 0.25 -12.04 -9.81
N SER A 108 -0.15 -10.89 -9.28
CA SER A 108 -1.41 -10.74 -8.54
C SER A 108 -2.57 -10.57 -9.51
N ASP A 109 -3.69 -11.24 -9.23
CA ASP A 109 -4.91 -11.07 -10.02
C ASP A 109 -5.59 -9.75 -9.69
N TRP A 110 -5.57 -9.38 -8.39
CA TRP A 110 -6.13 -8.14 -7.86
C TRP A 110 -5.23 -7.52 -6.81
N ILE A 111 -5.20 -6.18 -6.75
CA ILE A 111 -4.38 -5.40 -5.84
C ILE A 111 -5.27 -4.43 -5.08
N LEU A 112 -5.21 -4.51 -3.74
CA LEU A 112 -5.75 -3.50 -2.86
C LEU A 112 -4.66 -2.47 -2.59
N TYR A 113 -4.85 -1.26 -3.11
CA TYR A 113 -3.93 -0.13 -2.99
C TYR A 113 -4.38 0.82 -1.90
N HIS A 114 -3.51 1.09 -0.95
CA HIS A 114 -3.80 1.87 0.25
C HIS A 114 -2.71 2.90 0.53
N PHE A 115 -3.12 4.04 1.06
CA PHE A 115 -2.22 5.06 1.60
C PHE A 115 -2.12 4.96 3.13
N ILE A 116 -1.04 5.54 3.68
CA ILE A 116 -0.74 5.49 5.10
C ILE A 116 -1.61 6.44 5.96
N ASP A 117 -2.55 7.17 5.41
CA ASP A 117 -3.26 8.28 6.07
C ASP A 117 -4.66 7.94 6.58
N GLN A 118 -5.13 6.71 6.40
CA GLN A 118 -6.46 6.27 6.81
C GLN A 118 -6.42 5.02 7.72
N PRO A 119 -5.84 5.10 8.92
CA PRO A 119 -5.77 3.97 9.85
C PRO A 119 -7.13 3.64 10.49
N ASN A 120 -8.07 4.58 10.46
CA ASN A 120 -9.39 4.50 11.11
C ASN A 120 -10.44 3.71 10.34
N LEU A 121 -10.14 3.22 9.13
CA LEU A 121 -11.10 2.41 8.38
C LEU A 121 -11.42 1.11 9.16
N PRO A 122 -12.70 0.73 9.30
CA PRO A 122 -13.08 -0.51 9.96
C PRO A 122 -12.51 -1.73 9.25
N LYS A 123 -12.18 -2.79 9.98
CA LYS A 123 -11.68 -4.05 9.41
C LYS A 123 -12.66 -4.65 8.39
N GLU A 124 -13.95 -4.55 8.68
CA GLU A 124 -15.05 -5.06 7.85
C GLU A 124 -15.06 -4.40 6.47
N PHE A 125 -14.68 -3.13 6.40
CA PHE A 125 -14.60 -2.38 5.14
C PHE A 125 -13.68 -3.04 4.12
N TYR A 126 -12.55 -3.61 4.57
CA TYR A 126 -11.61 -4.31 3.68
C TYR A 126 -12.23 -5.57 3.07
N GLY A 127 -13.02 -6.29 3.85
CA GLY A 127 -13.79 -7.44 3.35
C GLY A 127 -14.88 -7.01 2.35
N GLU A 128 -15.61 -5.95 2.65
CA GLU A 128 -16.70 -5.46 1.81
C GLU A 128 -16.19 -4.94 0.45
N ILE A 129 -15.12 -4.15 0.44
CA ILE A 129 -14.56 -3.64 -0.82
C ILE A 129 -14.02 -4.78 -1.70
N LEU A 130 -13.46 -5.84 -1.10
CA LEU A 130 -13.00 -7.03 -1.83
C LEU A 130 -14.16 -7.79 -2.49
N LYS A 131 -15.34 -7.84 -1.89
CA LYS A 131 -16.51 -8.48 -2.49
C LYS A 131 -16.99 -7.76 -3.76
N GLN A 132 -16.74 -6.47 -3.88
CA GLN A 132 -17.15 -5.68 -5.05
C GLN A 132 -16.32 -6.00 -6.31
N GLN A 133 -15.09 -6.55 -6.17
CA GLN A 133 -14.25 -6.93 -7.31
C GLN A 133 -14.94 -7.97 -8.23
N ILE A 134 -15.77 -8.86 -7.66
CA ILE A 134 -16.47 -9.92 -8.40
C ILE A 134 -17.44 -9.31 -9.42
N LYS A 135 -18.01 -8.15 -9.10
CA LYS A 135 -18.97 -7.42 -9.93
C LYS A 135 -18.31 -6.42 -10.87
N SER A 136 -17.05 -6.11 -10.66
CA SER A 136 -16.30 -5.09 -11.41
C SER A 136 -15.43 -5.70 -12.49
N SER A 137 -15.28 -4.99 -13.60
CA SER A 137 -14.42 -5.43 -14.70
C SER A 137 -12.92 -5.33 -14.36
N ASN A 138 -12.45 -4.25 -13.72
CA ASN A 138 -11.02 -4.06 -13.40
C ASN A 138 -10.71 -3.05 -12.29
N TRP A 139 -11.71 -2.33 -11.74
CA TRP A 139 -11.50 -1.21 -10.84
C TRP A 139 -12.66 -1.07 -9.85
N VAL A 140 -12.33 -0.94 -8.57
CA VAL A 140 -13.30 -0.64 -7.50
C VAL A 140 -12.73 0.51 -6.68
N GLN A 141 -13.49 1.57 -6.53
CA GLN A 141 -13.13 2.73 -5.70
C GLN A 141 -14.34 3.14 -4.87
N PRO A 142 -14.19 3.31 -3.54
CA PRO A 142 -15.29 3.74 -2.71
C PRO A 142 -15.65 5.20 -3.00
N LEU A 143 -16.93 5.52 -2.85
CA LEU A 143 -17.46 6.86 -2.96
C LEU A 143 -18.16 7.21 -1.64
N PHE A 144 -17.87 8.39 -1.11
CA PHE A 144 -18.60 8.96 0.02
C PHE A 144 -19.04 10.38 -0.31
N ASN A 145 -20.34 10.61 -0.33
CA ASN A 145 -20.94 11.90 -0.73
C ASN A 145 -20.42 12.43 -2.09
N GLY A 146 -20.20 11.53 -3.05
CA GLY A 146 -19.68 11.87 -4.37
C GLY A 146 -18.17 12.07 -4.44
N VAL A 147 -17.46 11.99 -3.32
CA VAL A 147 -16.00 12.09 -3.25
C VAL A 147 -15.37 10.70 -3.33
N LYS A 148 -14.40 10.54 -4.20
CA LYS A 148 -13.64 9.30 -4.35
C LYS A 148 -12.71 9.09 -3.15
N GLY A 149 -12.74 7.87 -2.59
CA GLY A 149 -11.95 7.49 -1.42
C GLY A 149 -10.91 6.41 -1.70
N HIS A 150 -10.21 6.02 -0.64
CA HIS A 150 -9.27 4.91 -0.57
C HIS A 150 -9.68 3.94 0.54
N PRO A 151 -9.17 2.70 0.55
CA PRO A 151 -8.35 2.05 -0.48
C PRO A 151 -9.11 1.81 -1.78
N ILE A 152 -8.36 1.60 -2.85
CA ILE A 152 -8.91 1.18 -4.14
C ILE A 152 -8.47 -0.24 -4.46
N ILE A 153 -9.27 -0.94 -5.29
CA ILE A 153 -8.90 -2.25 -5.81
C ILE A 153 -8.82 -2.18 -7.32
N PHE A 154 -7.78 -2.74 -7.88
CA PHE A 154 -7.64 -2.87 -9.32
C PHE A 154 -7.10 -4.23 -9.74
N GLY A 155 -7.57 -4.69 -10.89
CA GLY A 155 -7.17 -5.96 -11.47
C GLY A 155 -5.86 -5.89 -12.26
N LYS A 156 -5.24 -7.05 -12.49
CA LYS A 156 -3.96 -7.17 -13.24
C LYS A 156 -3.97 -6.55 -14.64
N LYS A 157 -5.12 -6.41 -15.26
CA LYS A 157 -5.23 -5.73 -16.56
C LYS A 157 -4.79 -4.26 -16.47
N VAL A 158 -5.08 -3.60 -15.36
CA VAL A 158 -4.66 -2.21 -15.10
C VAL A 158 -3.13 -2.14 -14.99
N LEU A 159 -2.49 -3.08 -14.29
CA LEU A 159 -1.03 -3.16 -14.20
C LEU A 159 -0.37 -3.39 -15.57
N ARG A 160 -0.93 -4.30 -16.36
CA ARG A 160 -0.37 -4.67 -17.67
C ARG A 160 -0.56 -3.57 -18.72
N SER A 161 -1.66 -2.83 -18.68
CA SER A 161 -1.89 -1.70 -19.58
C SER A 161 -0.91 -0.55 -19.33
N GLY A 162 -0.43 -0.39 -18.09
CA GLY A 162 0.66 0.54 -17.74
C GLY A 162 2.03 0.17 -18.33
N ARG A 163 2.24 -1.08 -18.80
CA ARG A 163 3.48 -1.51 -19.46
C ARG A 163 3.56 -1.11 -20.93
N THR A 164 2.43 -1.01 -21.61
CA THR A 164 2.38 -0.77 -23.07
C THR A 164 2.06 0.69 -23.45
N LYS A 165 1.42 1.41 -22.54
CA LYS A 165 1.17 2.85 -22.69
C LYS A 165 1.35 3.46 -21.30
N SER A 166 2.41 4.16 -21.12
CA SER A 166 2.88 4.81 -19.88
C SER A 166 1.86 5.75 -19.20
N CYS A 167 0.58 5.38 -19.07
CA CYS A 167 -0.37 6.41 -18.70
C CYS A 167 -1.65 6.07 -17.94
N GLN A 168 -2.18 4.86 -17.87
CA GLN A 168 -3.50 4.75 -17.22
C GLN A 168 -3.45 4.75 -15.69
N ILE A 169 -2.44 4.14 -15.08
CA ILE A 169 -2.20 4.31 -13.64
C ILE A 169 -1.70 5.74 -13.35
N LEU A 170 -0.93 6.34 -14.25
CA LEU A 170 -0.49 7.74 -14.25
C LEU A 170 -1.63 8.74 -14.36
N HIS A 171 -2.61 8.48 -15.21
CA HIS A 171 -3.74 9.39 -15.42
C HIS A 171 -4.63 9.47 -14.19
N ILE A 172 -4.79 8.36 -13.49
CA ILE A 172 -5.59 8.30 -12.27
C ILE A 172 -4.90 9.05 -11.13
N ALA A 173 -3.58 8.91 -10.97
CA ALA A 173 -2.81 9.66 -9.97
C ALA A 173 -2.66 11.16 -10.30
N LYS A 174 -2.71 11.56 -11.59
CA LYS A 174 -2.64 12.98 -12.00
C LYS A 174 -3.97 13.72 -11.99
N GLN A 175 -5.10 13.01 -12.00
CA GLN A 175 -6.42 13.64 -11.92
C GLN A 175 -6.84 13.96 -10.47
N GLU A 176 -6.01 13.61 -9.47
CA GLU A 176 -6.27 13.81 -8.05
C GLU A 176 -5.44 14.94 -7.40
N ASN A 177 -4.84 15.84 -8.19
CA ASN A 177 -4.19 17.07 -7.69
C ASN A 177 -5.01 18.30 -8.01
#